data_293ba224be4a9697523d3d3d64b99a62
#
_entry.id   293ba224be4a9697523d3d3d64b99a62
#
_cell.length_a   1.000
_cell.length_b   1.000
_cell.length_c   1.000
_cell.angle_alpha   90.00
_cell.angle_beta   90.00
_cell.angle_gamma   90.00
#
_symmetry.space_group_name_H-M   'P 1'
#
loop_
_entity.id
_entity.type
_entity.pdbx_description
1 polymer ?
#
loop_
_entity_poly.entity_id
_entity_poly.type
_entity_poly.pdbx_seq_one_letter_code
_entity_poly.pdbx_strand_id
1 'polypeptide(L)'
;KLAGYDVTIIDPRAVFTAAARFPEIECVTDWPDEAMRTLGLDARTAIVTLTHDPKIDDPGLHAALSSDAFYVACLGSRRTHAARCARLQQAGIGADEVNRLHGPAGLNIGALTPAEIAVSILAEMIAAERMPGEMSG
;
A
#
# COMPACT_ATOMS: atom_id res chain seq x y z
N LYS A 1 -11.40 7.80 1.80
CA LYS A 1 -12.27 8.31 2.88
C LYS A 1 -13.75 8.23 2.51
N LEU A 2 -14.10 8.61 1.28
CA LEU A 2 -15.49 8.58 0.82
C LEU A 2 -16.16 7.20 0.93
N ALA A 3 -15.38 6.12 0.89
CA ALA A 3 -15.89 4.75 1.02
C ALA A 3 -15.97 4.28 2.49
N GLY A 4 -15.76 5.16 3.46
CA GLY A 4 -15.88 4.85 4.88
C GLY A 4 -14.61 4.38 5.57
N TYR A 5 -13.47 4.43 4.88
CA TYR A 5 -12.18 4.09 5.49
C TYR A 5 -11.58 5.28 6.22
N ASP A 6 -10.96 5.02 7.36
CA ASP A 6 -10.09 5.99 8.03
C ASP A 6 -8.75 5.99 7.30
N VAL A 7 -8.31 7.17 6.86
CA VAL A 7 -7.12 7.30 6.03
C VAL A 7 -6.03 8.04 6.79
N THR A 8 -4.82 7.47 6.78
CA THR A 8 -3.61 8.13 7.28
C THR A 8 -2.61 8.18 6.14
N ILE A 9 -2.03 9.35 5.89
CA ILE A 9 -0.98 9.53 4.89
C ILE A 9 0.36 9.58 5.61
N ILE A 10 1.29 8.75 5.15
CA ILE A 10 2.63 8.65 5.73
C ILE A 10 3.66 8.97 4.67
N ASP A 11 4.47 10.00 4.89
CA ASP A 11 5.58 10.34 4.01
C ASP A 11 6.61 11.16 4.82
N PRO A 12 7.87 10.72 4.88
CA PRO A 12 8.91 11.45 5.62
C PRO A 12 9.22 12.82 4.98
N ARG A 13 8.81 13.04 3.75
CA ARG A 13 8.98 14.30 3.04
C ARG A 13 7.82 15.24 3.36
N ALA A 14 8.03 16.15 4.32
CA ALA A 14 6.97 17.02 4.85
C ALA A 14 6.20 17.81 3.79
N VAL A 15 6.84 18.15 2.67
CA VAL A 15 6.20 18.89 1.58
C VAL A 15 5.01 18.13 0.98
N PHE A 16 5.02 16.79 1.03
CA PHE A 16 3.94 15.97 0.49
C PHE A 16 2.82 15.70 1.50
N THR A 17 3.05 15.99 2.78
CA THR A 17 2.07 15.77 3.85
C THR A 17 1.54 17.07 4.46
N ALA A 18 1.81 18.21 3.81
CA ALA A 18 1.33 19.50 4.29
C ALA A 18 -0.20 19.46 4.47
N ALA A 19 -0.67 19.92 5.63
CA ALA A 19 -2.08 19.86 6.01
C ALA A 19 -3.01 20.54 4.98
N ALA A 20 -2.51 21.56 4.28
CA ALA A 20 -3.28 22.25 3.26
C ALA A 20 -3.64 21.35 2.06
N ARG A 21 -2.84 20.31 1.80
CA ARG A 21 -3.09 19.36 0.69
C ARG A 21 -4.15 18.32 1.05
N PHE A 22 -4.22 17.95 2.32
CA PHE A 22 -5.09 16.87 2.78
C PHE A 22 -5.86 17.29 4.03
N PRO A 23 -6.80 18.24 3.89
CA PRO A 23 -7.61 18.66 5.03
C PRO A 23 -8.43 17.47 5.56
N GLU A 24 -8.54 17.39 6.87
CA GLU A 24 -9.31 16.34 7.56
C GLU A 24 -8.71 14.93 7.43
N ILE A 25 -7.47 14.79 6.95
CA ILE A 25 -6.76 13.51 6.89
C ILE A 25 -5.53 13.60 7.78
N GLU A 26 -5.31 12.59 8.61
CA GLU A 26 -4.12 12.49 9.43
C GLU A 26 -2.90 12.31 8.53
N CYS A 27 -1.88 13.16 8.72
CA CYS A 27 -0.62 13.09 8.01
C CYS A 27 0.52 12.87 8.99
N VAL A 28 1.36 11.87 8.72
CA VAL A 28 2.50 11.49 9.56
C VAL A 28 3.77 11.64 8.73
N THR A 29 4.78 12.33 9.29
CA THR A 29 6.04 12.59 8.61
C THR A 29 7.18 11.66 9.04
N ASP A 30 6.88 10.65 9.84
CA ASP A 30 7.84 9.61 10.19
C ASP A 30 8.10 8.68 8.99
N TRP A 31 9.18 7.92 9.04
CA TRP A 31 9.42 6.87 8.05
C TRP A 31 8.31 5.81 8.15
N PRO A 32 7.91 5.20 7.01
CA PRO A 32 6.75 4.31 6.99
C PRO A 32 6.80 3.16 8.00
N ASP A 33 7.95 2.51 8.15
CA ASP A 33 8.10 1.40 9.09
C ASP A 33 7.90 1.86 10.55
N GLU A 34 8.42 3.02 10.90
CA GLU A 34 8.24 3.60 12.25
C GLU A 34 6.79 4.02 12.48
N ALA A 35 6.20 4.69 11.49
CA ALA A 35 4.81 5.14 11.57
C ALA A 35 3.85 3.95 11.72
N MET A 36 4.06 2.90 10.95
CA MET A 36 3.23 1.70 11.01
C MET A 36 3.36 0.99 12.35
N ARG A 37 4.56 0.96 12.93
CA ARG A 37 4.78 0.38 14.25
C ARG A 37 4.02 1.16 15.32
N THR A 38 4.03 2.49 15.23
CA THR A 38 3.32 3.36 16.18
C THR A 38 1.80 3.25 16.03
N LEU A 39 1.31 3.20 14.80
CA LEU A 39 -0.13 3.10 14.52
C LEU A 39 -0.69 1.72 14.85
N GLY A 40 0.12 0.68 14.73
CA GLY A 40 -0.31 -0.70 14.91
C GLY A 40 -1.08 -1.22 13.69
N LEU A 41 -0.57 -2.30 13.09
CA LEU A 41 -1.20 -2.92 11.92
C LEU A 41 -1.97 -4.16 12.35
N ASP A 42 -3.22 -4.26 11.93
CA ASP A 42 -4.07 -5.40 12.25
C ASP A 42 -4.81 -5.91 11.00
N ALA A 43 -5.68 -6.90 11.18
CA ALA A 43 -6.42 -7.52 10.09
C ALA A 43 -7.43 -6.57 9.41
N ARG A 44 -7.63 -5.37 9.95
CA ARG A 44 -8.51 -4.35 9.38
C ARG A 44 -7.74 -3.25 8.66
N THR A 45 -6.42 -3.39 8.55
CA THR A 45 -5.55 -2.40 7.94
C THR A 45 -5.26 -2.74 6.49
N ALA A 46 -5.33 -1.73 5.61
CA ALA A 46 -4.91 -1.79 4.23
C ALA A 46 -3.74 -0.83 4.02
N ILE A 47 -2.73 -1.25 3.27
CA ILE A 47 -1.53 -0.46 3.00
C ILE A 47 -1.38 -0.30 1.50
N VAL A 48 -1.18 0.94 1.04
CA VAL A 48 -0.90 1.22 -0.37
C VAL A 48 0.33 2.13 -0.44
N THR A 49 1.37 1.69 -1.14
CA THR A 49 2.56 2.51 -1.35
C THR A 49 2.52 3.18 -2.71
N LEU A 50 2.84 4.46 -2.76
CA LEU A 50 2.64 5.32 -3.91
C LEU A 50 3.86 6.17 -4.28
N THR A 51 4.95 6.12 -3.50
CA THR A 51 6.04 7.10 -3.69
C THR A 51 6.95 6.77 -4.87
N HIS A 52 7.00 5.53 -5.30
CA HIS A 52 7.95 5.00 -6.29
C HIS A 52 9.41 5.04 -5.85
N ASP A 53 9.70 5.49 -4.62
CA ASP A 53 11.05 5.51 -4.07
C ASP A 53 11.24 4.28 -3.18
N PRO A 54 12.12 3.32 -3.58
CA PRO A 54 12.36 2.12 -2.79
C PRO A 54 12.86 2.41 -1.37
N LYS A 55 13.55 3.52 -1.17
CA LYS A 55 14.05 3.90 0.17
C LYS A 55 12.92 4.19 1.13
N ILE A 56 11.79 4.66 0.62
CA ILE A 56 10.60 4.97 1.40
C ILE A 56 9.63 3.79 1.40
N ASP A 57 9.33 3.24 0.22
CA ASP A 57 8.31 2.20 0.08
C ASP A 57 8.76 0.85 0.63
N ASP A 58 10.00 0.42 0.38
CA ASP A 58 10.44 -0.92 0.78
C ASP A 58 10.39 -1.17 2.30
N PRO A 59 10.82 -0.25 3.18
CA PRO A 59 10.65 -0.45 4.61
C PRO A 59 9.19 -0.56 5.04
N GLY A 60 8.31 0.24 4.42
CA GLY A 60 6.87 0.17 4.66
C GLY A 60 6.29 -1.16 4.21
N LEU A 61 6.68 -1.65 3.05
CA LEU A 61 6.23 -2.96 2.55
C LEU A 61 6.74 -4.10 3.41
N HIS A 62 7.97 -4.01 3.90
CA HIS A 62 8.51 -5.02 4.83
C HIS A 62 7.63 -5.10 6.08
N ALA A 63 7.32 -3.98 6.70
CA ALA A 63 6.47 -3.93 7.88
C ALA A 63 5.06 -4.44 7.57
N ALA A 64 4.48 -4.01 6.44
CA ALA A 64 3.13 -4.38 6.05
C ALA A 64 2.99 -5.87 5.76
N LEU A 65 3.94 -6.45 5.01
CA LEU A 65 3.91 -7.87 4.64
C LEU A 65 4.21 -8.79 5.82
N SER A 66 4.87 -8.28 6.85
CA SER A 66 5.10 -9.01 8.10
C SER A 66 3.94 -8.87 9.09
N SER A 67 2.89 -8.16 8.73
CA SER A 67 1.71 -7.91 9.58
C SER A 67 0.51 -8.70 9.09
N ASP A 68 -0.60 -8.56 9.82
CA ASP A 68 -1.89 -9.16 9.47
C ASP A 68 -2.75 -8.28 8.54
N ALA A 69 -2.20 -7.19 7.98
CA ALA A 69 -2.94 -6.30 7.09
C ALA A 69 -3.66 -7.12 6.00
N PHE A 70 -4.95 -6.82 5.78
CA PHE A 70 -5.75 -7.60 4.83
C PHE A 70 -5.43 -7.28 3.37
N TYR A 71 -4.81 -6.14 3.11
CA TYR A 71 -4.50 -5.69 1.76
C TYR A 71 -3.18 -4.91 1.79
N VAL A 72 -2.24 -5.33 0.95
CA VAL A 72 -0.97 -4.61 0.75
C VAL A 72 -0.76 -4.48 -0.74
N ALA A 73 -0.61 -3.25 -1.20
CA ALA A 73 -0.46 -2.97 -2.63
C ALA A 73 0.61 -1.92 -2.89
N CYS A 74 1.16 -1.96 -4.09
CA CYS A 74 2.18 -1.01 -4.50
C CYS A 74 1.95 -0.56 -5.93
N LEU A 75 1.96 0.75 -6.14
CA LEU A 75 1.83 1.34 -7.46
C LEU A 75 3.09 1.05 -8.29
N GLY A 76 2.93 0.85 -9.59
CA GLY A 76 4.04 0.62 -10.50
C GLY A 76 3.66 -0.25 -11.70
N SER A 77 4.65 -0.53 -12.57
CA SER A 77 4.47 -1.45 -13.69
C SER A 77 4.71 -2.89 -13.25
N ARG A 78 4.36 -3.85 -14.13
CA ARG A 78 4.66 -5.27 -13.89
C ARG A 78 6.16 -5.51 -13.73
N ARG A 79 6.98 -4.82 -14.51
CA ARG A 79 8.43 -4.92 -14.44
C ARG A 79 8.95 -4.38 -13.10
N THR A 80 8.46 -3.24 -12.68
CA THR A 80 8.80 -2.64 -11.38
C THR A 80 8.39 -3.56 -10.24
N HIS A 81 7.22 -4.19 -10.36
CA HIS A 81 6.72 -5.13 -9.36
C HIS A 81 7.65 -6.34 -9.22
N ALA A 82 8.08 -6.95 -10.33
CA ALA A 82 8.99 -8.10 -10.29
C ALA A 82 10.30 -7.76 -9.59
N ALA A 83 10.87 -6.60 -9.91
CA ALA A 83 12.11 -6.13 -9.28
C ALA A 83 11.92 -5.89 -7.78
N ARG A 84 10.77 -5.35 -7.39
CA ARG A 84 10.43 -5.11 -5.99
C ARG A 84 10.29 -6.41 -5.20
N CYS A 85 9.60 -7.38 -5.76
CA CYS A 85 9.46 -8.70 -5.13
C CYS A 85 10.82 -9.35 -4.89
N ALA A 86 11.72 -9.26 -5.87
CA ALA A 86 13.08 -9.79 -5.73
C ALA A 86 13.83 -9.10 -4.58
N ARG A 87 13.75 -7.77 -4.46
CA ARG A 87 14.39 -7.04 -3.38
C ARG A 87 13.82 -7.43 -2.00
N LEU A 88 12.51 -7.59 -1.91
CA LEU A 88 11.86 -7.97 -0.65
C LEU A 88 12.29 -9.38 -0.22
N GLN A 89 12.38 -10.31 -1.14
CA GLN A 89 12.85 -11.66 -0.84
C GLN A 89 14.32 -11.65 -0.41
N GLN A 90 15.17 -10.86 -1.05
CA GLN A 90 16.56 -10.68 -0.67
C GLN A 90 16.70 -10.06 0.73
N ALA A 91 15.74 -9.24 1.12
CA ALA A 91 15.72 -8.64 2.46
C ALA A 91 15.14 -9.58 3.53
N GLY A 92 14.78 -10.82 3.17
CA GLY A 92 14.35 -11.82 4.13
C GLY A 92 12.83 -12.02 4.23
N ILE A 93 12.04 -11.37 3.39
CA ILE A 93 10.58 -11.60 3.35
C ILE A 93 10.33 -12.94 2.65
N GLY A 94 9.54 -13.81 3.27
CA GLY A 94 9.20 -15.11 2.71
C GLY A 94 8.39 -15.00 1.42
N ALA A 95 8.47 -16.04 0.59
CA ALA A 95 7.77 -16.07 -0.69
C ALA A 95 6.24 -15.93 -0.51
N ASP A 96 5.68 -16.54 0.55
CA ASP A 96 4.25 -16.47 0.82
C ASP A 96 3.81 -15.04 1.17
N GLU A 97 4.61 -14.34 1.96
CA GLU A 97 4.33 -12.95 2.30
C GLU A 97 4.46 -12.04 1.08
N VAL A 98 5.49 -12.23 0.25
CA VAL A 98 5.66 -11.44 -0.98
C VAL A 98 4.48 -11.66 -1.93
N ASN A 99 3.94 -12.88 -1.99
CA ASN A 99 2.79 -13.18 -2.85
C ASN A 99 1.51 -12.47 -2.41
N ARG A 100 1.45 -11.95 -1.20
CA ARG A 100 0.33 -11.12 -0.73
C ARG A 100 0.33 -9.71 -1.32
N LEU A 101 1.46 -9.28 -1.88
CA LEU A 101 1.60 -7.93 -2.43
C LEU A 101 0.89 -7.84 -3.78
N HIS A 102 -0.08 -6.93 -3.86
CA HIS A 102 -0.75 -6.59 -5.11
C HIS A 102 0.09 -5.58 -5.90
N GLY A 103 0.60 -5.99 -7.00
CA GLY A 103 1.41 -5.14 -7.88
C GLY A 103 1.29 -5.55 -9.34
N PRO A 104 0.99 -4.62 -10.23
CA PRO A 104 0.57 -3.23 -9.95
C PRO A 104 -0.71 -3.13 -9.12
N ALA A 105 -0.77 -2.14 -8.23
CA ALA A 105 -1.95 -1.93 -7.40
C ALA A 105 -3.19 -1.64 -8.26
N GLY A 106 -4.32 -2.24 -7.87
CA GLY A 106 -5.60 -2.01 -8.51
C GLY A 106 -6.02 -3.08 -9.50
N LEU A 107 -7.32 -3.19 -9.73
CA LEU A 107 -7.86 -4.07 -10.75
C LEU A 107 -7.51 -3.55 -12.15
N ASN A 108 -7.32 -4.46 -13.10
CA ASN A 108 -7.02 -4.08 -14.48
C ASN A 108 -8.31 -3.62 -15.19
N ILE A 109 -8.61 -2.34 -15.07
CA ILE A 109 -9.78 -1.72 -15.70
C ILE A 109 -9.41 -0.77 -16.83
N GLY A 110 -8.13 -0.72 -17.23
CA GLY A 110 -7.65 0.21 -18.24
C GLY A 110 -7.52 1.64 -17.72
N ALA A 111 -7.36 1.83 -16.41
CA ALA A 111 -7.25 3.15 -15.79
C ALA A 111 -6.09 3.95 -16.35
N LEU A 112 -6.34 5.22 -16.71
CA LEU A 112 -5.34 6.12 -17.27
C LEU A 112 -5.08 7.34 -16.38
N THR A 113 -6.12 7.88 -15.75
CA THR A 113 -5.99 9.07 -14.90
C THR A 113 -5.73 8.68 -13.45
N PRO A 114 -5.13 9.58 -12.64
CA PRO A 114 -4.96 9.31 -11.21
C PRO A 114 -6.28 8.95 -10.51
N ALA A 115 -7.37 9.62 -10.86
CA ALA A 115 -8.68 9.32 -10.28
C ALA A 115 -9.15 7.90 -10.64
N GLU A 116 -8.96 7.48 -11.89
CA GLU A 116 -9.30 6.13 -12.33
C GLU A 116 -8.43 5.08 -11.65
N ILE A 117 -7.14 5.37 -11.49
CA ILE A 117 -6.23 4.49 -10.76
C ILE A 117 -6.68 4.34 -9.31
N ALA A 118 -7.09 5.43 -8.68
CA ALA A 118 -7.63 5.40 -7.31
C ALA A 118 -8.86 4.52 -7.22
N VAL A 119 -9.77 4.60 -8.21
CA VAL A 119 -10.96 3.74 -8.27
C VAL A 119 -10.56 2.27 -8.39
N SER A 120 -9.57 1.96 -9.24
CA SER A 120 -9.12 0.58 -9.44
C SER A 120 -8.51 -0.01 -8.15
N ILE A 121 -7.75 0.77 -7.41
CA ILE A 121 -7.15 0.36 -6.14
C ILE A 121 -8.24 0.15 -5.08
N LEU A 122 -9.17 1.09 -4.98
CA LEU A 122 -10.26 0.99 -4.02
C LEU A 122 -11.13 -0.26 -4.30
N ALA A 123 -11.41 -0.54 -5.57
CA ALA A 123 -12.17 -1.73 -5.95
C ALA A 123 -11.44 -3.02 -5.56
N GLU A 124 -10.14 -3.11 -5.81
CA GLU A 124 -9.34 -4.27 -5.43
C GLU A 124 -9.29 -4.44 -3.90
N MET A 125 -9.13 -3.34 -3.18
CA MET A 125 -9.11 -3.35 -1.72
C MET A 125 -10.43 -3.83 -1.14
N ILE A 126 -11.56 -3.35 -1.66
CA ILE A 126 -12.89 -3.78 -1.23
C ILE A 126 -13.09 -5.27 -1.52
N ALA A 127 -12.67 -5.74 -2.69
CA ALA A 127 -12.76 -7.15 -3.04
C ALA A 127 -11.92 -8.02 -2.09
N ALA A 128 -10.72 -7.57 -1.74
CA ALA A 128 -9.86 -8.27 -0.79
C ALA A 128 -10.50 -8.37 0.59
N GLU A 129 -11.21 -7.34 1.01
CA GLU A 129 -11.92 -7.31 2.30
C GLU A 129 -13.15 -8.20 2.30
N ARG A 130 -13.94 -8.16 1.22
CA ARG A 130 -15.26 -8.82 1.14
C ARG A 130 -15.20 -10.24 0.60
N MET A 131 -14.22 -10.54 -0.24
CA MET A 131 -14.09 -11.84 -0.95
C MET A 131 -12.65 -12.35 -0.88
N PRO A 132 -12.09 -12.55 0.32
CA PRO A 132 -10.66 -12.84 0.45
C PRO A 132 -10.21 -14.14 -0.24
N GLY A 133 -11.09 -15.13 -0.36
CA GLY A 133 -10.75 -16.39 -1.01
C GLY A 133 -10.79 -16.37 -2.53
N GLU A 134 -11.35 -15.32 -3.13
CA GLU A 134 -11.54 -15.20 -4.57
C GLU A 134 -10.49 -14.31 -5.25
N MET A 135 -9.64 -13.65 -4.47
CA MET A 135 -8.63 -12.72 -4.97
C MET A 135 -7.29 -13.38 -5.29
N SER A 136 -7.10 -14.63 -4.90
CA SER A 136 -5.88 -15.39 -5.16
C SER A 136 -6.04 -16.17 -6.46
N GLY A 137 -5.74 -15.52 -7.54
CA GLY A 137 -5.83 -16.19 -8.84
C GLY A 137 -4.86 -15.60 -9.82
#